data_353f67d959d8d1e99036b736af654a3f
#
_entry.id   353f67d959d8d1e99036b736af654a3f
#
_cell.length_a   1.000
_cell.length_b   1.000
_cell.length_c   1.000
_cell.angle_alpha   90.00
_cell.angle_beta   90.00
_cell.angle_gamma   90.00
#
_symmetry.space_group_name_H-M   'P 1'
#
loop_
_entity.id
_entity.type
_entity.pdbx_description
1 polymer ?
#
loop_
_entity_poly.entity_id
_entity_poly.type
_entity_poly.pdbx_seq_one_letter_code
_entity_poly.pdbx_strand_id
1 'polypeptide(L)'
;DRSVFTEAFEELLFDVTRLPWPATHWGDTSIEEREAAALTALREALQTPTAALIVEPLIQGAAGMRMVRPQFLKAVADEVQASGALFIADEVMTGFGRTGALFACQRAGIQPDLVALSKGLTGGFLPMAVTMASERIYAGFISESEPTATFFHGHSFTANPLGCAAALASLDLLEANPEAYTGFEARHQPHLEALAQHPKVRGVRCTGTVAAFEVEAGETSYLNPIGKVIQRHCIEQGVYLRPLGNVVYLLPPLCTSDAQLQQCYGALQSCLEQL
;
A
#
# COMPACT_ATOMS: atom_id res chain seq x y z
N ASP A 1 -5.79 5.79 -10.60
CA ASP A 1 -6.31 7.15 -10.59
C ASP A 1 -5.61 7.98 -11.65
N ARG A 2 -6.36 8.78 -12.42
CA ARG A 2 -5.73 9.76 -13.32
C ARG A 2 -5.07 10.80 -12.44
N SER A 3 -3.77 10.89 -12.49
CA SER A 3 -2.97 11.74 -11.62
C SER A 3 -1.88 12.41 -12.44
N VAL A 4 -1.15 13.31 -11.82
CA VAL A 4 0.04 13.96 -12.42
C VAL A 4 1.08 12.95 -12.95
N PHE A 5 1.02 11.68 -12.51
CA PHE A 5 1.92 10.62 -12.96
C PHE A 5 1.46 9.95 -14.27
N THR A 6 0.19 10.03 -14.63
CA THR A 6 -0.40 9.33 -15.78
C THR A 6 -0.87 10.28 -16.88
N GLU A 7 -1.03 11.56 -16.58
CA GLU A 7 -1.57 12.57 -17.50
C GLU A 7 -0.84 12.61 -18.85
N ALA A 8 0.51 12.58 -18.81
CA ALA A 8 1.32 12.59 -20.03
C ALA A 8 1.24 11.31 -20.87
N PHE A 9 0.66 10.24 -20.34
CA PHE A 9 0.58 8.92 -20.98
C PHE A 9 -0.87 8.45 -21.18
N GLU A 10 -1.83 9.34 -21.01
CA GLU A 10 -3.25 8.99 -20.98
C GLU A 10 -3.70 8.26 -22.24
N GLU A 11 -3.20 8.68 -23.41
CA GLU A 11 -3.52 8.07 -24.71
C GLU A 11 -2.97 6.63 -24.86
N LEU A 12 -2.02 6.22 -24.01
CA LEU A 12 -1.43 4.87 -24.01
C LEU A 12 -2.14 3.93 -23.04
N LEU A 13 -3.04 4.45 -22.21
CA LEU A 13 -3.71 3.67 -21.18
C LEU A 13 -5.03 3.11 -21.73
N PHE A 14 -5.30 1.84 -21.45
CA PHE A 14 -6.60 1.25 -21.71
C PHE A 14 -7.66 1.78 -20.74
N ASP A 15 -8.91 1.70 -21.14
CA ASP A 15 -10.04 2.12 -20.32
C ASP A 15 -10.24 1.21 -19.12
N VAL A 16 -10.47 1.84 -17.95
CA VAL A 16 -10.78 1.16 -16.69
C VAL A 16 -11.95 1.84 -15.98
N THR A 17 -12.80 1.05 -15.36
CA THR A 17 -13.81 1.55 -14.42
C THR A 17 -13.17 1.82 -13.07
N ARG A 18 -13.23 3.06 -12.59
CA ARG A 18 -12.69 3.45 -11.29
C ARG A 18 -13.77 3.39 -10.23
N LEU A 19 -13.45 2.73 -9.12
CA LEU A 19 -14.36 2.59 -7.99
C LEU A 19 -13.99 3.55 -6.86
N PRO A 20 -14.97 4.02 -6.08
CA PRO A 20 -14.72 4.80 -4.88
C PRO A 20 -13.85 4.02 -3.89
N TRP A 21 -12.88 4.70 -3.28
CA TRP A 21 -12.06 4.15 -2.21
C TRP A 21 -12.46 4.78 -0.88
N PRO A 22 -13.13 4.05 0.04
CA PRO A 22 -13.63 4.59 1.30
C PRO A 22 -12.50 4.67 2.34
N ALA A 23 -11.55 5.59 2.11
CA ALA A 23 -10.43 5.78 3.03
C ALA A 23 -10.92 6.17 4.42
N THR A 24 -10.30 5.61 5.46
CA THR A 24 -10.65 5.84 6.86
C THR A 24 -9.49 6.41 7.66
N HIS A 25 -9.81 6.97 8.83
CA HIS A 25 -8.88 7.52 9.81
C HIS A 25 -9.45 7.34 11.24
N TRP A 26 -8.68 7.65 12.24
CA TRP A 26 -9.15 7.59 13.62
C TRP A 26 -10.34 8.54 13.86
N GLY A 27 -11.34 8.07 14.55
CA GLY A 27 -12.54 8.84 14.84
C GLY A 27 -13.49 9.05 13.66
N ASP A 28 -13.30 8.31 12.55
CA ASP A 28 -14.18 8.41 11.38
C ASP A 28 -15.54 7.75 11.64
N THR A 29 -16.57 8.58 11.78
CA THR A 29 -17.94 8.14 12.09
C THR A 29 -18.78 7.83 10.86
N SER A 30 -18.32 8.17 9.65
CA SER A 30 -19.04 7.98 8.39
C SER A 30 -18.49 6.84 7.53
N ILE A 31 -17.55 6.06 8.06
CA ILE A 31 -16.87 5.02 7.29
C ILE A 31 -17.83 3.94 6.78
N GLU A 32 -18.79 3.52 7.57
CA GLU A 32 -19.72 2.45 7.19
C GLU A 32 -20.62 2.85 6.02
N GLU A 33 -21.08 4.10 6.01
CA GLU A 33 -21.85 4.64 4.90
C GLU A 33 -21.02 4.68 3.60
N ARG A 34 -19.77 5.12 3.69
CA ARG A 34 -18.88 5.18 2.52
C ARG A 34 -18.48 3.80 2.02
N GLU A 35 -18.26 2.83 2.91
CA GLU A 35 -18.02 1.44 2.53
C GLU A 35 -19.24 0.84 1.84
N ALA A 36 -20.44 1.07 2.36
CA ALA A 36 -21.67 0.59 1.73
C ALA A 36 -21.89 1.21 0.33
N ALA A 37 -21.62 2.51 0.19
CA ALA A 37 -21.69 3.19 -1.12
C ALA A 37 -20.65 2.63 -2.11
N ALA A 38 -19.43 2.37 -1.66
CA ALA A 38 -18.38 1.79 -2.49
C ALA A 38 -18.72 0.35 -2.95
N LEU A 39 -19.28 -0.48 -2.06
CA LEU A 39 -19.76 -1.82 -2.43
C LEU A 39 -20.94 -1.77 -3.40
N THR A 40 -21.83 -0.79 -3.27
CA THR A 40 -22.91 -0.58 -4.23
C THR A 40 -22.36 -0.25 -5.61
N ALA A 41 -21.41 0.68 -5.70
CA ALA A 41 -20.75 1.02 -6.97
C ALA A 41 -20.00 -0.17 -7.58
N LEU A 42 -19.38 -1.03 -6.75
CA LEU A 42 -18.74 -2.26 -7.20
C LEU A 42 -19.78 -3.20 -7.83
N ARG A 43 -20.91 -3.45 -7.16
CA ARG A 43 -21.98 -4.32 -7.67
C ARG A 43 -22.54 -3.83 -9.00
N GLU A 44 -22.72 -2.52 -9.13
CA GLU A 44 -23.14 -1.91 -10.38
C GLU A 44 -22.11 -2.13 -11.49
N ALA A 45 -20.82 -1.92 -11.22
CA ALA A 45 -19.74 -2.15 -12.18
C ALA A 45 -19.69 -3.62 -12.63
N LEU A 46 -19.88 -4.56 -11.71
CA LEU A 46 -19.88 -6.01 -11.99
C LEU A 46 -21.11 -6.51 -12.79
N GLN A 47 -22.12 -5.66 -13.04
CA GLN A 47 -23.18 -6.01 -14.01
C GLN A 47 -22.65 -6.06 -15.46
N THR A 48 -21.53 -5.42 -15.73
CA THR A 48 -20.82 -5.52 -17.00
C THR A 48 -19.76 -6.61 -16.91
N PRO A 49 -19.57 -7.44 -17.98
CA PRO A 49 -18.50 -8.43 -17.98
C PRO A 49 -17.15 -7.82 -17.66
N THR A 50 -16.59 -8.23 -16.52
CA THR A 50 -15.37 -7.67 -15.94
C THR A 50 -14.32 -8.77 -15.87
N ALA A 51 -13.13 -8.54 -16.43
CA ALA A 51 -12.04 -9.51 -16.39
C ALA A 51 -11.38 -9.58 -15.01
N ALA A 52 -11.11 -8.43 -14.40
CA ALA A 52 -10.42 -8.36 -13.11
C ALA A 52 -10.67 -7.03 -12.38
N LEU A 53 -10.50 -7.05 -11.07
CA LEU A 53 -10.28 -5.87 -10.23
C LEU A 53 -8.85 -5.90 -9.72
N ILE A 54 -8.12 -4.78 -9.85
CA ILE A 54 -6.79 -4.61 -9.27
C ILE A 54 -6.82 -3.54 -8.17
N VAL A 55 -6.15 -3.81 -7.06
CA VAL A 55 -6.09 -2.89 -5.90
C VAL A 55 -4.81 -3.06 -5.10
N GLU A 56 -4.28 -1.96 -4.55
CA GLU A 56 -3.31 -2.00 -3.45
C GLU A 56 -4.08 -2.38 -2.17
N PRO A 57 -3.88 -3.59 -1.58
CA PRO A 57 -4.69 -4.03 -0.45
C PRO A 57 -4.37 -3.25 0.82
N LEU A 58 -5.40 -2.84 1.55
CA LEU A 58 -5.40 -2.08 2.81
C LEU A 58 -4.87 -0.65 2.72
N ILE A 59 -3.86 -0.35 1.90
CA ILE A 59 -3.22 0.97 1.83
C ILE A 59 -2.93 1.33 0.38
N GLN A 60 -3.52 2.41 -0.12
CA GLN A 60 -3.11 3.04 -1.36
C GLN A 60 -1.95 4.01 -1.06
N GLY A 61 -0.71 3.61 -1.42
CA GLY A 61 0.49 4.33 -1.03
C GLY A 61 0.62 5.70 -1.68
N ALA A 62 0.83 5.75 -2.99
CA ALA A 62 1.06 6.98 -3.75
C ALA A 62 -0.14 7.95 -3.74
N ALA A 63 -1.34 7.44 -3.47
CA ALA A 63 -2.56 8.24 -3.34
C ALA A 63 -2.68 8.96 -1.98
N GLY A 64 -1.62 8.98 -1.15
CA GLY A 64 -1.61 9.66 0.15
C GLY A 64 -1.79 8.72 1.34
N MET A 65 -1.29 7.49 1.26
CA MET A 65 -1.42 6.48 2.33
C MET A 65 -2.88 6.31 2.79
N ARG A 66 -3.78 6.20 1.82
CA ARG A 66 -5.22 6.05 2.06
C ARG A 66 -5.52 4.62 2.53
N MET A 67 -6.00 4.48 3.75
CA MET A 67 -6.23 3.19 4.39
C MET A 67 -7.70 2.79 4.37
N VAL A 68 -7.97 1.49 4.25
CA VAL A 68 -9.31 0.90 4.41
C VAL A 68 -9.30 -0.20 5.45
N ARG A 69 -10.48 -0.52 5.96
CA ARG A 69 -10.65 -1.60 6.93
C ARG A 69 -10.50 -2.97 6.24
N PRO A 70 -9.90 -3.97 6.93
CA PRO A 70 -9.74 -5.32 6.37
C PRO A 70 -11.06 -5.97 5.95
N GLN A 71 -12.13 -5.79 6.74
CA GLN A 71 -13.45 -6.35 6.44
C GLN A 71 -14.08 -5.77 5.18
N PHE A 72 -13.86 -4.48 4.88
CA PHE A 72 -14.30 -3.88 3.62
C PHE A 72 -13.58 -4.51 2.44
N LEU A 73 -12.26 -4.63 2.51
CA LEU A 73 -11.46 -5.23 1.43
C LEU A 73 -11.84 -6.69 1.21
N LYS A 74 -12.14 -7.43 2.30
CA LYS A 74 -12.65 -8.81 2.22
C LYS A 74 -13.97 -8.86 1.46
N ALA A 75 -14.92 -7.99 1.79
CA ALA A 75 -16.20 -7.93 1.09
C ALA A 75 -16.04 -7.61 -0.40
N VAL A 76 -15.12 -6.69 -0.77
CA VAL A 76 -14.78 -6.39 -2.16
C VAL A 76 -14.26 -7.65 -2.88
N ALA A 77 -13.32 -8.37 -2.27
CA ALA A 77 -12.75 -9.58 -2.87
C ALA A 77 -13.80 -10.67 -3.07
N ASP A 78 -14.66 -10.88 -2.07
CA ASP A 78 -15.72 -11.89 -2.15
C ASP A 78 -16.72 -11.60 -3.27
N GLU A 79 -17.13 -10.35 -3.45
CA GLU A 79 -18.04 -9.95 -4.52
C GLU A 79 -17.42 -10.06 -5.90
N VAL A 80 -16.15 -9.66 -6.04
CA VAL A 80 -15.39 -9.78 -7.30
C VAL A 80 -15.26 -11.25 -7.71
N GLN A 81 -14.82 -12.11 -6.79
CA GLN A 81 -14.63 -13.53 -7.07
C GLN A 81 -15.95 -14.27 -7.30
N ALA A 82 -17.01 -13.89 -6.59
CA ALA A 82 -18.37 -14.44 -6.81
C ALA A 82 -18.92 -14.08 -8.19
N SER A 83 -18.53 -12.94 -8.78
CA SER A 83 -18.91 -12.56 -10.15
C SER A 83 -18.16 -13.33 -11.24
N GLY A 84 -17.10 -14.06 -10.89
CA GLY A 84 -16.19 -14.74 -11.81
C GLY A 84 -15.04 -13.87 -12.30
N ALA A 85 -14.96 -12.59 -11.90
CA ALA A 85 -13.83 -11.73 -12.16
C ALA A 85 -12.63 -12.10 -11.28
N LEU A 86 -11.41 -11.79 -11.74
CA LEU A 86 -10.20 -12.05 -10.98
C LEU A 86 -9.94 -10.94 -9.96
N PHE A 87 -9.50 -11.30 -8.76
CA PHE A 87 -8.99 -10.36 -7.77
C PHE A 87 -7.47 -10.30 -7.85
N ILE A 88 -6.94 -9.14 -8.24
CA ILE A 88 -5.50 -8.88 -8.37
C ILE A 88 -5.05 -7.98 -7.22
N ALA A 89 -4.15 -8.48 -6.39
CA ALA A 89 -3.56 -7.73 -5.29
C ALA A 89 -2.22 -7.10 -5.72
N ASP A 90 -2.14 -5.78 -5.71
CA ASP A 90 -0.87 -5.07 -5.82
C ASP A 90 -0.23 -4.94 -4.44
N GLU A 91 0.56 -5.94 -4.06
CA GLU A 91 1.30 -5.99 -2.80
C GLU A 91 2.74 -5.43 -2.94
N VAL A 92 3.01 -4.68 -3.98
CA VAL A 92 4.33 -4.07 -4.23
C VAL A 92 4.77 -3.19 -3.05
N MET A 93 3.85 -2.46 -2.41
CA MET A 93 4.14 -1.66 -1.23
C MET A 93 3.69 -2.34 0.07
N THR A 94 2.58 -3.04 0.04
CA THR A 94 1.87 -3.53 1.23
C THR A 94 2.39 -4.87 1.74
N GLY A 95 3.09 -5.63 0.89
CA GLY A 95 3.67 -6.92 1.24
C GLY A 95 4.89 -6.82 2.15
N PHE A 96 5.39 -7.99 2.53
CA PHE A 96 6.61 -8.19 3.29
C PHE A 96 6.61 -7.47 4.66
N GLY A 97 5.52 -7.65 5.41
CA GLY A 97 5.40 -7.17 6.78
C GLY A 97 4.83 -5.75 6.93
N ARG A 98 4.67 -4.97 5.85
CA ARG A 98 4.28 -3.55 5.93
C ARG A 98 2.95 -3.29 6.63
N THR A 99 1.99 -4.17 6.47
CA THR A 99 0.65 -4.04 7.07
C THR A 99 0.48 -4.78 8.39
N GLY A 100 1.56 -5.31 8.99
CA GLY A 100 1.52 -6.07 10.25
C GLY A 100 1.27 -7.57 10.06
N ALA A 101 1.15 -8.02 8.83
CA ALA A 101 1.18 -9.42 8.41
C ALA A 101 2.17 -9.56 7.25
N LEU A 102 2.61 -10.75 6.90
CA LEU A 102 3.56 -10.95 5.79
C LEU A 102 3.01 -10.35 4.49
N PHE A 103 1.70 -10.54 4.23
CA PHE A 103 0.97 -9.89 3.14
C PHE A 103 -0.33 -9.24 3.64
N ALA A 104 -0.71 -8.13 3.03
CA ALA A 104 -1.94 -7.42 3.40
C ALA A 104 -3.20 -8.26 3.14
N CYS A 105 -3.19 -9.09 2.09
CA CYS A 105 -4.26 -10.03 1.82
C CYS A 105 -4.45 -11.05 2.94
N GLN A 106 -3.38 -11.53 3.59
CA GLN A 106 -3.48 -12.40 4.76
C GLN A 106 -4.17 -11.68 5.94
N ARG A 107 -3.81 -10.42 6.19
CA ARG A 107 -4.45 -9.59 7.24
C ARG A 107 -5.96 -9.41 6.97
N ALA A 108 -6.35 -9.32 5.72
CA ALA A 108 -7.75 -9.18 5.31
C ALA A 108 -8.49 -10.53 5.14
N GLY A 109 -7.81 -11.67 5.27
CA GLY A 109 -8.40 -12.99 5.06
C GLY A 109 -8.79 -13.25 3.60
N ILE A 110 -8.01 -12.73 2.65
CA ILE A 110 -8.25 -12.84 1.21
C ILE A 110 -7.21 -13.76 0.58
N GLN A 111 -7.66 -14.60 -0.34
CA GLN A 111 -6.81 -15.35 -1.25
C GLN A 111 -6.98 -14.77 -2.66
N PRO A 112 -6.04 -13.94 -3.12
CA PRO A 112 -6.13 -13.33 -4.44
C PRO A 112 -5.85 -14.34 -5.56
N ASP A 113 -6.34 -14.05 -6.76
CA ASP A 113 -6.06 -14.83 -7.97
C ASP A 113 -4.67 -14.52 -8.53
N LEU A 114 -4.25 -13.25 -8.46
CA LEU A 114 -2.91 -12.78 -8.82
C LEU A 114 -2.36 -11.83 -7.75
N VAL A 115 -1.04 -11.87 -7.56
CA VAL A 115 -0.33 -10.96 -6.64
C VAL A 115 0.89 -10.38 -7.33
N ALA A 116 0.99 -9.06 -7.35
CA ALA A 116 2.20 -8.37 -7.78
C ALA A 116 3.07 -8.07 -6.56
N LEU A 117 4.34 -8.47 -6.60
CA LEU A 117 5.31 -8.34 -5.52
C LEU A 117 6.60 -7.68 -6.04
N SER A 118 7.17 -6.77 -5.25
CA SER A 118 8.46 -6.13 -5.51
C SER A 118 9.00 -5.49 -4.22
N LYS A 119 9.82 -4.47 -4.27
CA LYS A 119 10.36 -3.68 -3.15
C LYS A 119 10.86 -4.54 -1.98
N GLY A 120 9.97 -4.85 -1.03
CA GLY A 120 10.27 -5.71 0.11
C GLY A 120 10.72 -7.12 -0.25
N LEU A 121 10.41 -7.60 -1.44
CA LEU A 121 10.85 -8.90 -1.96
C LEU A 121 12.36 -9.11 -1.79
N THR A 122 13.16 -8.10 -2.09
CA THR A 122 14.63 -8.15 -1.94
C THR A 122 15.13 -7.31 -0.76
N GLY A 123 14.24 -6.85 0.13
CA GLY A 123 14.60 -5.89 1.18
C GLY A 123 15.12 -4.55 0.66
N GLY A 124 14.89 -4.23 -0.62
CA GLY A 124 15.40 -3.04 -1.29
C GLY A 124 16.86 -3.14 -1.76
N PHE A 125 17.49 -4.30 -1.66
CA PHE A 125 18.89 -4.50 -2.02
C PHE A 125 19.11 -4.55 -3.54
N LEU A 126 18.22 -5.24 -4.28
CA LEU A 126 18.28 -5.33 -5.74
C LEU A 126 16.89 -5.13 -6.37
N PRO A 127 16.81 -4.55 -7.58
CA PRO A 127 15.55 -4.45 -8.30
C PRO A 127 15.09 -5.84 -8.74
N MET A 128 13.93 -6.28 -8.26
CA MET A 128 13.26 -7.50 -8.65
C MET A 128 11.76 -7.36 -8.42
N ALA A 129 10.99 -7.99 -9.28
CA ALA A 129 9.55 -8.15 -9.13
C ALA A 129 9.13 -9.54 -9.55
N VAL A 130 8.03 -10.02 -8.98
CA VAL A 130 7.37 -11.26 -9.38
C VAL A 130 5.87 -11.04 -9.43
N THR A 131 5.20 -11.74 -10.34
CA THR A 131 3.75 -11.90 -10.33
C THR A 131 3.45 -13.34 -10.00
N MET A 132 2.75 -13.57 -8.91
CA MET A 132 2.25 -14.88 -8.55
C MET A 132 0.85 -15.05 -9.10
N ALA A 133 0.54 -16.22 -9.62
CA ALA A 133 -0.78 -16.57 -10.13
C ALA A 133 -1.26 -17.86 -9.48
N SER A 134 -2.58 -18.01 -9.36
CA SER A 134 -3.16 -19.30 -8.97
C SER A 134 -2.89 -20.35 -10.06
N GLU A 135 -2.87 -21.64 -9.65
CA GLU A 135 -2.68 -22.75 -10.58
C GLU A 135 -3.70 -22.74 -11.72
N ARG A 136 -4.93 -22.35 -11.44
CA ARG A 136 -6.00 -22.20 -12.45
C ARG A 136 -5.62 -21.21 -13.56
N ILE A 137 -4.98 -20.10 -13.22
CA ILE A 137 -4.56 -19.09 -14.20
C ILE A 137 -3.31 -19.59 -14.94
N TYR A 138 -2.34 -20.13 -14.21
CA TYR A 138 -1.10 -20.65 -14.79
C TYR A 138 -1.36 -21.75 -15.82
N ALA A 139 -2.26 -22.68 -15.51
CA ALA A 139 -2.64 -23.77 -16.43
C ALA A 139 -3.20 -23.27 -17.77
N GLY A 140 -3.80 -22.07 -17.80
CA GLY A 140 -4.29 -21.47 -19.05
C GLY A 140 -3.20 -21.09 -20.05
N PHE A 141 -1.93 -21.02 -19.60
CA PHE A 141 -0.77 -20.70 -20.45
C PHE A 141 0.07 -21.93 -20.81
N ILE A 142 -0.37 -23.13 -20.43
CA ILE A 142 0.31 -24.38 -20.73
C ILE A 142 -0.58 -25.20 -21.65
N SER A 143 -0.12 -25.43 -22.87
CA SER A 143 -0.83 -26.26 -23.85
C SER A 143 0.16 -27.02 -24.70
N GLU A 144 0.00 -28.35 -24.80
CA GLU A 144 0.77 -29.20 -25.73
C GLU A 144 0.29 -29.03 -27.19
N SER A 145 -1.00 -28.72 -27.37
CA SER A 145 -1.62 -28.56 -28.69
C SER A 145 -1.52 -27.14 -29.27
N GLU A 146 -1.35 -26.14 -28.42
CA GLU A 146 -1.27 -24.72 -28.78
C GLU A 146 -0.03 -24.05 -28.22
N PRO A 147 1.14 -24.14 -28.85
CA PRO A 147 2.38 -23.50 -28.40
C PRO A 147 2.27 -21.98 -28.22
N THR A 148 1.31 -21.35 -28.92
CA THR A 148 1.02 -19.91 -28.82
C THR A 148 0.24 -19.53 -27.56
N ALA A 149 -0.27 -20.48 -26.79
CA ALA A 149 -0.87 -20.20 -25.47
C ALA A 149 0.15 -19.72 -24.44
N THR A 150 1.43 -19.89 -24.70
CA THR A 150 2.53 -19.42 -23.82
C THR A 150 2.43 -17.90 -23.62
N PHE A 151 2.56 -17.45 -22.38
CA PHE A 151 2.65 -16.03 -22.04
C PHE A 151 4.03 -15.48 -22.39
N PHE A 152 4.14 -14.87 -23.57
CA PHE A 152 5.38 -14.28 -24.09
C PHE A 152 5.69 -12.95 -23.40
N HIS A 153 6.03 -13.00 -22.10
CA HIS A 153 6.43 -11.83 -21.32
C HIS A 153 7.70 -12.13 -20.53
N GLY A 154 8.78 -11.46 -20.88
CA GLY A 154 10.06 -11.63 -20.22
C GLY A 154 11.09 -10.62 -20.73
N HIS A 155 12.22 -10.60 -20.06
CA HIS A 155 13.40 -9.80 -20.45
C HIS A 155 14.69 -10.52 -20.05
N SER A 156 15.84 -10.06 -20.53
CA SER A 156 17.15 -10.71 -20.33
C SER A 156 17.54 -10.91 -18.85
N PHE A 157 16.97 -10.16 -17.94
CA PHE A 157 17.26 -10.24 -16.50
C PHE A 157 16.20 -11.00 -15.70
N THR A 158 15.23 -11.63 -16.37
CA THR A 158 14.23 -12.46 -15.71
C THR A 158 14.93 -13.57 -14.92
N ALA A 159 14.49 -13.79 -13.68
CA ALA A 159 15.04 -14.80 -12.76
C ALA A 159 16.57 -14.69 -12.56
N ASN A 160 17.13 -13.46 -12.57
CA ASN A 160 18.55 -13.30 -12.34
C ASN A 160 18.95 -13.85 -10.94
N PRO A 161 20.07 -14.59 -10.85
CA PRO A 161 20.41 -15.34 -9.63
C PRO A 161 20.73 -14.41 -8.44
N LEU A 162 21.25 -13.21 -8.66
CA LEU A 162 21.52 -12.26 -7.58
C LEU A 162 20.22 -11.73 -6.96
N GLY A 163 19.24 -11.40 -7.78
CA GLY A 163 17.91 -10.98 -7.31
C GLY A 163 17.21 -12.11 -6.56
N CYS A 164 17.28 -13.35 -7.07
CA CYS A 164 16.72 -14.52 -6.39
C CYS A 164 17.39 -14.78 -5.04
N ALA A 165 18.71 -14.69 -4.95
CA ALA A 165 19.43 -14.86 -3.69
C ALA A 165 19.08 -13.77 -2.67
N ALA A 166 18.97 -12.51 -3.11
CA ALA A 166 18.55 -11.41 -2.24
C ALA A 166 17.09 -11.59 -1.77
N ALA A 167 16.20 -12.09 -2.63
CA ALA A 167 14.82 -12.36 -2.27
C ALA A 167 14.70 -13.48 -1.23
N LEU A 168 15.43 -14.58 -1.41
CA LEU A 168 15.47 -15.69 -0.45
C LEU A 168 15.98 -15.20 0.91
N ALA A 169 17.10 -14.48 0.94
CA ALA A 169 17.65 -13.95 2.19
C ALA A 169 16.70 -12.98 2.89
N SER A 170 15.95 -12.15 2.13
CA SER A 170 14.93 -11.26 2.67
C SER A 170 13.77 -12.03 3.30
N LEU A 171 13.30 -13.09 2.63
CA LEU A 171 12.24 -13.96 3.14
C LEU A 171 12.67 -14.71 4.40
N ASP A 172 13.88 -15.30 4.41
CA ASP A 172 14.44 -15.99 5.57
C ASP A 172 14.49 -15.07 6.81
N LEU A 173 14.89 -13.80 6.60
CA LEU A 173 14.91 -12.81 7.69
C LEU A 173 13.52 -12.48 8.22
N LEU A 174 12.52 -12.35 7.34
CA LEU A 174 11.14 -12.06 7.72
C LEU A 174 10.49 -13.25 8.45
N GLU A 175 10.74 -14.46 7.99
CA GLU A 175 10.24 -15.69 8.63
C GLU A 175 10.87 -15.93 10.00
N ALA A 176 12.18 -15.63 10.13
CA ALA A 176 12.89 -15.75 11.40
C ALA A 176 12.53 -14.68 12.44
N ASN A 177 11.98 -13.54 12.01
CA ASN A 177 11.71 -12.38 12.87
C ASN A 177 10.30 -11.82 12.64
N PRO A 178 9.22 -12.59 12.82
CA PRO A 178 7.86 -12.11 12.60
C PRO A 178 7.47 -10.95 13.53
N GLU A 179 8.09 -10.84 14.71
CA GLU A 179 7.89 -9.74 15.65
C GLU A 179 8.35 -8.38 15.10
N ALA A 180 9.23 -8.35 14.10
CA ALA A 180 9.69 -7.11 13.47
C ALA A 180 8.57 -6.34 12.78
N TYR A 181 7.48 -7.02 12.38
CA TYR A 181 6.34 -6.39 11.73
C TYR A 181 5.01 -6.62 12.45
N THR A 182 4.82 -7.78 13.11
CA THR A 182 3.63 -8.00 13.95
C THR A 182 3.71 -7.09 15.18
N GLY A 183 2.61 -6.42 15.53
CA GLY A 183 2.60 -5.51 16.69
C GLY A 183 3.30 -4.16 16.47
N PHE A 184 3.90 -3.89 15.31
CA PHE A 184 4.55 -2.60 15.04
C PHE A 184 3.57 -1.42 15.17
N GLU A 185 2.31 -1.64 14.84
CA GLU A 185 1.22 -0.65 14.97
C GLU A 185 1.11 -0.11 16.40
N ALA A 186 1.25 -0.97 17.42
CA ALA A 186 1.24 -0.57 18.83
C ALA A 186 2.41 0.36 19.20
N ARG A 187 3.53 0.29 18.50
CA ARG A 187 4.68 1.20 18.69
C ARG A 187 4.41 2.59 18.15
N HIS A 188 3.59 2.72 17.12
CA HIS A 188 3.16 4.02 16.59
C HIS A 188 2.10 4.68 17.47
N GLN A 189 1.25 3.90 18.12
CA GLN A 189 0.03 4.37 18.78
C GLN A 189 0.25 5.54 19.74
N PRO A 190 1.14 5.50 20.77
CA PRO A 190 1.31 6.58 21.73
C PRO A 190 1.76 7.89 21.06
N HIS A 191 2.55 7.81 20.03
CA HIS A 191 3.02 8.98 19.29
C HIS A 191 1.91 9.60 18.43
N LEU A 192 1.11 8.77 17.79
CA LEU A 192 -0.01 9.23 16.98
C LEU A 192 -1.13 9.81 17.85
N GLU A 193 -1.37 9.26 19.04
CA GLU A 193 -2.31 9.81 20.01
C GLU A 193 -1.88 11.22 20.45
N ALA A 194 -0.59 11.43 20.68
CA ALA A 194 -0.05 12.75 21.00
C ALA A 194 -0.17 13.73 19.82
N LEU A 195 0.18 13.29 18.61
CA LEU A 195 0.05 14.11 17.39
C LEU A 195 -1.39 14.46 17.07
N ALA A 196 -2.35 13.58 17.33
CA ALA A 196 -3.78 13.81 17.09
C ALA A 196 -4.35 14.96 17.93
N GLN A 197 -3.69 15.35 19.02
CA GLN A 197 -4.10 16.48 19.84
C GLN A 197 -3.64 17.83 19.25
N HIS A 198 -2.74 17.82 18.27
CA HIS A 198 -2.22 19.05 17.71
C HIS A 198 -3.23 19.66 16.72
N PRO A 199 -3.56 20.99 16.83
CA PRO A 199 -4.63 21.60 16.05
C PRO A 199 -4.40 21.63 14.53
N LYS A 200 -3.17 21.43 14.08
CA LYS A 200 -2.81 21.34 12.66
C LYS A 200 -2.78 19.91 12.13
N VAL A 201 -3.07 18.90 12.95
CA VAL A 201 -3.05 17.48 12.58
C VAL A 201 -4.48 16.98 12.41
N ARG A 202 -4.72 16.28 11.29
CA ARG A 202 -6.00 15.61 11.03
C ARG A 202 -5.76 14.30 10.26
N GLY A 203 -6.81 13.49 10.16
CA GLY A 203 -6.80 12.27 9.37
C GLY A 203 -5.74 11.26 9.81
N VAL A 204 -5.46 11.16 11.11
CA VAL A 204 -4.50 10.22 11.68
C VAL A 204 -4.94 8.80 11.37
N ARG A 205 -4.04 7.99 10.85
CA ARG A 205 -4.28 6.60 10.46
C ARG A 205 -3.02 5.76 10.59
N CYS A 206 -3.20 4.50 10.90
CA CYS A 206 -2.10 3.54 11.03
C CYS A 206 -2.54 2.15 10.58
N THR A 207 -1.66 1.45 9.90
CA THR A 207 -1.84 0.05 9.52
C THR A 207 -0.46 -0.62 9.51
N GLY A 208 -0.22 -1.51 10.46
CA GLY A 208 1.07 -2.18 10.61
C GLY A 208 2.21 -1.20 10.86
N THR A 209 3.20 -1.17 9.98
CA THR A 209 4.37 -0.29 10.08
C THR A 209 4.16 1.09 9.43
N VAL A 210 2.99 1.32 8.84
CA VAL A 210 2.68 2.55 8.11
C VAL A 210 1.80 3.44 8.98
N ALA A 211 2.31 4.59 9.36
CA ALA A 211 1.56 5.63 10.06
C ALA A 211 1.45 6.87 9.18
N ALA A 212 0.31 7.52 9.14
CA ALA A 212 0.11 8.72 8.35
C ALA A 212 -0.87 9.70 9.01
N PHE A 213 -0.71 10.98 8.68
CA PHE A 213 -1.61 12.05 9.05
C PHE A 213 -1.50 13.19 8.04
N GLU A 214 -2.43 14.12 8.11
CA GLU A 214 -2.43 15.31 7.27
C GLU A 214 -2.12 16.56 8.09
N VAL A 215 -1.31 17.45 7.53
CA VAL A 215 -1.07 18.77 8.11
C VAL A 215 -2.05 19.75 7.48
N GLU A 216 -2.74 20.52 8.34
CA GLU A 216 -3.66 21.58 7.92
C GLU A 216 -2.90 22.70 7.22
N ALA A 217 -2.92 22.70 5.91
CA ALA A 217 -2.21 23.67 5.06
C ALA A 217 -2.99 23.95 3.76
N GLY A 218 -4.31 24.10 3.88
CA GLY A 218 -5.21 24.27 2.75
C GLY A 218 -5.61 22.93 2.11
N GLU A 219 -5.70 22.90 0.79
CA GLU A 219 -6.14 21.71 0.05
C GLU A 219 -5.13 20.58 0.18
N THR A 220 -5.63 19.36 0.43
CA THR A 220 -4.81 18.13 0.42
C THR A 220 -4.43 17.78 -1.01
N SER A 221 -3.14 17.91 -1.32
CA SER A 221 -2.60 17.69 -2.64
C SER A 221 -1.16 17.19 -2.56
N TYR A 222 -0.79 16.30 -3.49
CA TYR A 222 0.59 15.83 -3.64
C TYR A 222 1.59 16.99 -3.86
N LEU A 223 1.14 18.07 -4.49
CA LEU A 223 1.97 19.24 -4.80
C LEU A 223 1.92 20.34 -3.72
N ASN A 224 1.24 20.12 -2.60
CA ASN A 224 1.17 21.11 -1.52
C ASN A 224 2.60 21.44 -1.02
N PRO A 225 3.00 22.74 -1.02
CA PRO A 225 4.38 23.14 -0.74
C PRO A 225 4.82 22.89 0.70
N ILE A 226 3.88 22.71 1.64
CA ILE A 226 4.18 22.44 3.05
C ILE A 226 5.05 21.19 3.23
N GLY A 227 4.92 20.20 2.35
CA GLY A 227 5.73 18.99 2.38
C GLY A 227 7.24 19.26 2.30
N LYS A 228 7.66 20.27 1.53
CA LYS A 228 9.07 20.65 1.44
C LYS A 228 9.57 21.33 2.72
N VAL A 229 8.71 22.07 3.41
CA VAL A 229 9.04 22.71 4.69
C VAL A 229 9.25 21.64 5.75
N ILE A 230 8.30 20.69 5.85
CA ILE A 230 8.37 19.55 6.80
C ILE A 230 9.62 18.71 6.52
N GLN A 231 9.87 18.37 5.26
CA GLN A 231 11.04 17.57 4.87
C GLN A 231 12.34 18.24 5.31
N ARG A 232 12.50 19.53 5.04
CA ARG A 232 13.72 20.29 5.40
C ARG A 232 13.94 20.29 6.90
N HIS A 233 12.90 20.62 7.68
CA HIS A 233 13.00 20.62 9.13
C HIS A 233 13.40 19.26 9.70
N CYS A 234 12.76 18.18 9.21
CA CYS A 234 13.10 16.84 9.67
C CYS A 234 14.53 16.43 9.30
N ILE A 235 15.03 16.79 8.12
CA ILE A 235 16.42 16.54 7.73
C ILE A 235 17.40 17.25 8.68
N GLU A 236 17.12 18.49 9.07
CA GLU A 236 17.92 19.25 10.05
C GLU A 236 17.95 18.57 11.42
N GLN A 237 16.91 17.79 11.75
CA GLN A 237 16.82 16.96 12.96
C GLN A 237 17.38 15.52 12.77
N GLY A 238 18.04 15.25 11.64
CA GLY A 238 18.61 13.94 11.33
C GLY A 238 17.58 12.88 10.90
N VAL A 239 16.37 13.29 10.50
CA VAL A 239 15.29 12.40 10.07
C VAL A 239 14.95 12.66 8.61
N TYR A 240 15.15 11.64 7.76
CA TYR A 240 14.75 11.74 6.37
C TYR A 240 13.29 11.31 6.20
N LEU A 241 12.43 12.28 5.82
CA LEU A 241 11.04 12.05 5.45
C LEU A 241 10.79 12.56 4.02
N ARG A 242 9.81 11.97 3.36
CA ARG A 242 9.32 12.40 2.06
C ARG A 242 7.80 12.53 2.07
N PRO A 243 7.25 13.64 2.60
CA PRO A 243 5.80 13.86 2.58
C PRO A 243 5.23 13.86 1.16
N LEU A 244 3.98 13.44 1.02
CA LEU A 244 3.19 13.55 -0.21
C LEU A 244 2.35 14.84 -0.12
N GLY A 245 3.00 15.97 -0.40
CA GLY A 245 2.41 17.29 -0.14
C GLY A 245 2.18 17.49 1.36
N ASN A 246 0.94 17.71 1.77
CA ASN A 246 0.59 17.86 3.19
C ASN A 246 0.29 16.53 3.91
N VAL A 247 0.34 15.40 3.21
CA VAL A 247 0.26 14.08 3.84
C VAL A 247 1.64 13.66 4.33
N VAL A 248 1.81 13.61 5.63
CA VAL A 248 3.03 13.13 6.30
C VAL A 248 2.84 11.65 6.64
N TYR A 249 3.86 10.86 6.36
CA TYR A 249 3.83 9.44 6.71
C TYR A 249 5.18 8.94 7.17
N LEU A 250 5.15 7.93 8.02
CA LEU A 250 6.28 7.12 8.42
C LEU A 250 6.12 5.72 7.82
N LEU A 251 7.16 5.27 7.16
CA LEU A 251 7.31 3.93 6.61
C LEU A 251 8.71 3.41 6.98
N PRO A 252 8.97 3.20 8.29
CA PRO A 252 10.30 2.89 8.77
C PRO A 252 10.76 1.50 8.30
N PRO A 253 12.08 1.26 8.20
CA PRO A 253 12.63 -0.09 8.15
C PRO A 253 12.12 -0.95 9.30
N LEU A 254 11.92 -2.24 9.08
CA LEU A 254 11.40 -3.16 10.11
C LEU A 254 12.33 -3.28 11.32
N CYS A 255 13.63 -3.02 11.13
CA CYS A 255 14.64 -3.02 12.19
C CYS A 255 14.73 -1.71 13.00
N THR A 256 13.84 -0.74 12.73
CA THR A 256 13.84 0.54 13.45
C THR A 256 13.58 0.33 14.94
N SER A 257 14.48 0.84 15.79
CA SER A 257 14.33 0.79 17.25
C SER A 257 13.31 1.81 17.76
N ASP A 258 12.85 1.64 19.02
CA ASP A 258 11.93 2.59 19.64
C ASP A 258 12.57 3.98 19.81
N ALA A 259 13.89 4.04 20.11
CA ALA A 259 14.61 5.32 20.17
C ALA A 259 14.64 6.05 18.83
N GLN A 260 14.83 5.33 17.72
CA GLN A 260 14.78 5.91 16.38
C GLN A 260 13.37 6.35 16.00
N LEU A 261 12.36 5.57 16.37
CA LEU A 261 10.97 5.94 16.16
C LEU A 261 10.60 7.19 16.96
N GLN A 262 11.04 7.28 18.24
CA GLN A 262 10.90 8.46 19.07
C GLN A 262 11.55 9.69 18.45
N GLN A 263 12.74 9.55 17.85
CA GLN A 263 13.43 10.64 17.15
C GLN A 263 12.60 11.13 15.95
N CYS A 264 12.02 10.21 15.16
CA CYS A 264 11.19 10.57 14.03
C CYS A 264 9.97 11.40 14.47
N TYR A 265 9.27 10.94 15.51
CA TYR A 265 8.10 11.64 16.02
C TYR A 265 8.46 12.96 16.73
N GLY A 266 9.60 13.02 17.43
CA GLY A 266 10.12 14.27 18.03
C GLY A 266 10.41 15.34 17.00
N ALA A 267 11.02 14.96 15.86
CA ALA A 267 11.25 15.88 14.75
C ALA A 267 9.94 16.41 14.14
N LEU A 268 8.92 15.54 14.02
CA LEU A 268 7.60 15.94 13.51
C LEU A 268 6.88 16.88 14.49
N GLN A 269 6.89 16.61 15.79
CA GLN A 269 6.31 17.49 16.80
C GLN A 269 6.96 18.87 16.79
N SER A 270 8.31 18.91 16.81
CA SER A 270 9.07 20.15 16.70
C SER A 270 8.74 20.94 15.43
N CYS A 271 8.55 20.25 14.31
CA CYS A 271 8.12 20.89 13.06
C CYS A 271 6.74 21.52 13.18
N LEU A 272 5.75 20.78 13.72
CA LEU A 272 4.38 21.25 13.86
C LEU A 272 4.26 22.48 14.77
N GLU A 273 5.09 22.58 15.81
CA GLU A 273 5.14 23.73 16.73
C GLU A 273 5.65 25.01 16.05
N GLN A 274 6.43 24.86 14.95
CA GLN A 274 7.00 25.99 14.20
C GLN A 274 6.16 26.40 12.98
N LEU A 275 5.22 25.58 12.56
CA LEU A 275 4.30 25.89 11.46
C LEU A 275 3.19 26.84 11.90
#